data_36a9e79de5abc35ace8899374e5b9374
#
_entry.id   36a9e79de5abc35ace8899374e5b9374
#
_cell.length_a   1.000
_cell.length_b   1.000
_cell.length_c   1.000
_cell.angle_alpha   90.00
_cell.angle_beta   90.00
_cell.angle_gamma   90.00
#
_symmetry.space_group_name_H-M   'P 1'
#
loop_
_entity.id
_entity.type
_entity.pdbx_description
1 polymer ?
#
loop_
_entity_poly.entity_id
_entity_poly.type
_entity_poly.pdbx_seq_one_letter_code
_entity_poly.pdbx_strand_id
1 'polypeptide(L)'
;VEGNYVELRIRDEDGKVWINNLFKNNPGPNLSSFRLRLEKELNLEPDLFACIQDWIDPNEDVSPYGAEADYYQSLNPPYDIRNAPLMDLSELLMVKGIDPKIYDGKNNDYPVGLKDIFTVWSGGKINVNTAPPQVLSALADGIDGETLAEYRKDAPFKSTQDFATYIKQEFPGASSVPQELWDVKSAYFSAYVTVRVHKVTKFVHAVLQRKNNNVSIVYWREE
;
A
#
# COMPACT_ATOMS: atom_id res chain seq x y z
N VAL A 1 -8.09 8.99 38.19
CA VAL A 1 -9.28 8.30 37.66
C VAL A 1 -8.81 7.58 36.40
N GLU A 2 -8.62 6.29 36.46
CA GLU A 2 -8.39 5.48 35.23
C GLU A 2 -9.69 5.52 34.43
N GLY A 3 -9.74 6.44 33.47
CA GLY A 3 -10.96 6.76 32.75
C GLY A 3 -11.31 5.72 31.71
N ASN A 4 -12.60 5.46 31.55
CA ASN A 4 -13.15 4.84 30.36
C ASN A 4 -12.90 5.78 29.18
N TYR A 5 -12.43 5.25 28.03
CA TYR A 5 -12.26 6.04 26.82
C TYR A 5 -12.52 5.22 25.55
N VAL A 6 -12.83 5.92 24.49
CA VAL A 6 -12.86 5.39 23.14
C VAL A 6 -11.91 6.24 22.30
N GLU A 7 -10.95 5.60 21.66
CA GLU A 7 -10.07 6.22 20.69
C GLU A 7 -10.42 5.69 19.29
N LEU A 8 -10.62 6.59 18.35
CA LEU A 8 -10.87 6.26 16.94
C LEU A 8 -9.75 6.87 16.09
N ARG A 9 -9.09 6.04 15.29
CA ARG A 9 -8.14 6.47 14.26
C ARG A 9 -8.65 6.03 12.90
N ILE A 10 -8.75 6.97 11.97
CA ILE A 10 -9.12 6.68 10.59
C ILE A 10 -7.89 6.87 9.71
N ARG A 11 -7.64 5.91 8.82
CA ARG A 11 -6.58 5.97 7.81
C ARG A 11 -7.17 5.80 6.43
N ASP A 12 -6.63 6.53 5.49
CA ASP A 12 -6.96 6.39 4.08
C ASP A 12 -6.22 5.16 3.49
N GLU A 13 -6.95 4.21 2.95
CA GLU A 13 -6.35 3.05 2.28
C GLU A 13 -6.01 3.35 0.82
N ASP A 14 -6.75 4.23 0.14
CA ASP A 14 -6.43 4.64 -1.24
C ASP A 14 -5.21 5.57 -1.34
N GLY A 15 -4.67 6.07 -0.21
CA GLY A 15 -3.35 6.68 -0.17
C GLY A 15 -2.21 5.68 -0.40
N LYS A 16 -2.49 4.38 -0.26
CA LYS A 16 -1.54 3.29 -0.45
C LYS A 16 -1.71 2.62 -1.82
N VAL A 17 -0.75 1.79 -2.16
CA VAL A 17 -0.76 1.01 -3.40
C VAL A 17 -1.55 -0.29 -3.19
N TRP A 18 -2.53 -0.54 -4.04
CA TRP A 18 -3.26 -1.81 -4.03
C TRP A 18 -2.36 -2.94 -4.54
N ILE A 19 -1.83 -3.72 -3.61
CA ILE A 19 -0.83 -4.74 -3.88
C ILE A 19 -1.30 -5.80 -4.88
N ASN A 20 -2.52 -6.30 -4.74
CA ASN A 20 -3.09 -7.31 -5.64
C ASN A 20 -3.26 -6.80 -7.09
N ASN A 21 -3.42 -5.49 -7.29
CA ASN A 21 -3.46 -4.91 -8.62
C ASN A 21 -2.05 -4.70 -9.20
N LEU A 22 -1.08 -4.33 -8.34
CA LEU A 22 0.30 -4.11 -8.75
C LEU A 22 0.97 -5.40 -9.24
N PHE A 23 0.68 -6.52 -8.59
CA PHE A 23 1.25 -7.83 -8.85
C PHE A 23 0.32 -8.78 -9.63
N LYS A 24 -0.75 -8.27 -10.24
CA LYS A 24 -1.60 -9.08 -11.12
C LYS A 24 -0.88 -9.48 -12.42
N ASN A 25 -1.28 -10.59 -13.00
CA ASN A 25 -0.82 -10.99 -14.32
C ASN A 25 -1.18 -9.91 -15.37
N ASN A 26 -0.21 -9.54 -16.20
CA ASN A 26 -0.36 -8.52 -17.25
C ASN A 26 -0.87 -7.16 -16.74
N PRO A 27 -0.13 -6.46 -15.88
CA PRO A 27 -0.57 -5.21 -15.27
C PRO A 27 -0.70 -4.04 -16.24
N GLY A 28 -0.22 -4.17 -17.47
CA GLY A 28 -0.13 -3.10 -18.46
C GLY A 28 1.10 -2.19 -18.25
N PRO A 29 1.49 -1.41 -19.30
CA PRO A 29 2.78 -0.71 -19.32
C PRO A 29 2.92 0.35 -18.24
N ASN A 30 1.86 1.12 -17.95
CA ASN A 30 1.92 2.19 -16.96
C ASN A 30 2.07 1.66 -15.53
N LEU A 31 1.36 0.58 -15.20
CA LEU A 31 1.46 -0.04 -13.89
C LEU A 31 2.79 -0.79 -13.72
N SER A 32 3.33 -1.41 -14.78
CA SER A 32 4.66 -2.01 -14.78
C SER A 32 5.76 -0.97 -14.57
N SER A 33 5.68 0.17 -15.26
CA SER A 33 6.63 1.28 -15.07
C SER A 33 6.53 1.88 -13.67
N PHE A 34 5.33 2.04 -13.14
CA PHE A 34 5.11 2.48 -11.75
C PHE A 34 5.74 1.50 -10.75
N ARG A 35 5.55 0.17 -10.94
CA ARG A 35 6.14 -0.87 -10.09
C ARG A 35 7.66 -0.77 -10.04
N LEU A 36 8.33 -0.63 -11.18
CA LEU A 36 9.79 -0.50 -11.27
C LEU A 36 10.30 0.77 -10.54
N ARG A 37 9.59 1.90 -10.68
CA ARG A 37 9.94 3.12 -9.95
C ARG A 37 9.72 2.95 -8.45
N LEU A 38 8.61 2.35 -8.04
CA LEU A 38 8.31 2.11 -6.62
C LEU A 38 9.35 1.20 -5.96
N GLU A 39 9.78 0.13 -6.63
CA GLU A 39 10.85 -0.75 -6.18
C GLU A 39 12.14 0.04 -5.89
N LYS A 40 12.52 0.93 -6.81
CA LYS A 40 13.68 1.81 -6.67
C LYS A 40 13.52 2.82 -5.51
N GLU A 41 12.35 3.46 -5.40
CA GLU A 41 12.05 4.44 -4.34
C GLU A 41 12.07 3.81 -2.93
N LEU A 42 11.69 2.54 -2.83
CA LEU A 42 11.70 1.80 -1.56
C LEU A 42 13.09 1.25 -1.19
N ASN A 43 14.05 1.31 -2.12
CA ASN A 43 15.40 0.77 -1.95
C ASN A 43 15.39 -0.68 -1.41
N LEU A 44 14.50 -1.50 -1.96
CA LEU A 44 14.38 -2.90 -1.59
C LEU A 44 15.32 -3.77 -2.44
N GLU A 45 15.70 -4.94 -1.91
CA GLU A 45 16.42 -5.93 -2.70
C GLU A 45 15.58 -6.36 -3.91
N PRO A 46 16.19 -6.48 -5.11
CA PRO A 46 15.47 -6.74 -6.36
C PRO A 46 14.63 -8.02 -6.37
N ASP A 47 15.00 -9.02 -5.55
CA ASP A 47 14.30 -10.29 -5.44
C ASP A 47 12.98 -10.20 -4.65
N LEU A 48 12.80 -9.17 -3.82
CA LEU A 48 11.64 -9.05 -2.96
C LEU A 48 10.33 -8.92 -3.75
N PHE A 49 10.34 -8.08 -4.77
CA PHE A 49 9.16 -7.91 -5.64
C PHE A 49 8.89 -9.15 -6.52
N ALA A 50 9.94 -9.90 -6.88
CA ALA A 50 9.78 -11.19 -7.55
C ALA A 50 9.12 -12.22 -6.63
N CYS A 51 9.56 -12.32 -5.36
CA CYS A 51 8.94 -13.19 -4.37
C CYS A 51 7.48 -12.81 -4.06
N ILE A 52 7.14 -11.52 -4.01
CA ILE A 52 5.74 -11.07 -3.86
C ILE A 52 4.91 -11.44 -5.10
N GLN A 53 5.49 -11.33 -6.30
CA GLN A 53 4.83 -11.71 -7.55
C GLN A 53 4.45 -13.19 -7.52
N ASP A 54 5.44 -14.08 -7.28
CA ASP A 54 5.24 -15.53 -7.22
C ASP A 54 4.22 -15.91 -6.12
N TRP A 55 4.26 -15.22 -4.97
CA TRP A 55 3.29 -15.47 -3.88
C TRP A 55 1.83 -15.21 -4.28
N ILE A 56 1.60 -14.24 -5.17
CA ILE A 56 0.25 -13.75 -5.53
C ILE A 56 -0.26 -14.39 -6.82
N ASP A 57 0.60 -14.68 -7.77
CA ASP A 57 0.15 -15.16 -9.07
C ASP A 57 -0.26 -16.65 -9.00
N PRO A 58 -1.16 -17.13 -9.90
CA PRO A 58 -1.72 -18.46 -9.81
C PRO A 58 -0.91 -19.54 -10.48
N ASN A 59 0.25 -19.22 -11.10
CA ASN A 59 1.10 -20.19 -11.75
C ASN A 59 2.18 -20.72 -10.80
N GLU A 60 2.94 -21.73 -11.20
CA GLU A 60 4.04 -22.32 -10.43
C GLU A 60 5.41 -22.06 -11.10
N ASP A 61 5.46 -21.12 -12.03
CA ASP A 61 6.67 -20.75 -12.76
C ASP A 61 7.50 -19.76 -11.92
N VAL A 62 8.64 -20.20 -11.39
CA VAL A 62 9.51 -19.37 -10.55
C VAL A 62 10.02 -18.17 -11.35
N SER A 63 9.70 -16.94 -10.92
CA SER A 63 10.28 -15.71 -11.46
C SER A 63 11.79 -15.64 -11.19
N PRO A 64 12.59 -14.95 -12.02
CA PRO A 64 14.01 -14.72 -11.70
C PRO A 64 14.14 -14.11 -10.29
N TYR A 65 14.86 -14.81 -9.42
CA TYR A 65 15.05 -14.49 -7.98
C TYR A 65 13.80 -14.69 -7.09
N GLY A 66 12.68 -15.14 -7.62
CA GLY A 66 11.45 -15.41 -6.90
C GLY A 66 11.48 -16.67 -6.04
N ALA A 67 10.32 -17.12 -5.60
CA ALA A 67 10.14 -18.33 -4.81
C ALA A 67 8.74 -18.92 -4.99
N GLU A 68 8.68 -20.18 -5.35
CA GLU A 68 7.46 -20.97 -5.51
C GLU A 68 7.36 -22.09 -4.46
N ALA A 69 6.40 -22.99 -4.63
CA ALA A 69 6.07 -24.06 -3.69
C ALA A 69 7.27 -24.84 -3.17
N ASP A 70 8.23 -25.20 -4.02
CA ASP A 70 9.43 -25.94 -3.65
C ASP A 70 10.24 -25.23 -2.56
N TYR A 71 10.34 -23.90 -2.63
CA TYR A 71 11.02 -23.12 -1.61
C TYR A 71 10.28 -23.21 -0.26
N TYR A 72 8.97 -22.94 -0.23
CA TYR A 72 8.19 -22.88 1.01
C TYR A 72 8.01 -24.26 1.65
N GLN A 73 7.95 -25.31 0.85
CA GLN A 73 7.93 -26.70 1.33
C GLN A 73 9.28 -27.18 1.88
N SER A 74 10.39 -26.55 1.49
CA SER A 74 11.73 -26.84 2.03
C SER A 74 11.98 -26.21 3.41
N LEU A 75 11.12 -25.32 3.88
CA LEU A 75 11.25 -24.62 5.17
C LEU A 75 10.93 -25.53 6.37
N ASN A 76 11.25 -25.09 7.57
CA ASN A 76 10.93 -25.78 8.80
C ASN A 76 10.26 -24.85 9.83
N PRO A 77 8.95 -24.98 10.10
CA PRO A 77 8.00 -25.88 9.45
C PRO A 77 7.71 -25.50 8.00
N PRO A 78 7.38 -26.46 7.13
CA PRO A 78 6.95 -26.19 5.77
C PRO A 78 5.53 -25.59 5.76
N TYR A 79 5.23 -24.82 4.73
CA TYR A 79 3.88 -24.30 4.48
C TYR A 79 3.63 -24.10 2.98
N ASP A 80 2.34 -24.01 2.62
CA ASP A 80 1.94 -23.84 1.23
C ASP A 80 2.05 -22.36 0.82
N ILE A 81 2.50 -22.12 -0.41
CA ILE A 81 2.43 -20.82 -1.04
C ILE A 81 0.95 -20.48 -1.34
N ARG A 82 0.64 -19.19 -1.38
CA ARG A 82 -0.74 -18.77 -1.57
C ARG A 82 -1.26 -18.95 -2.99
N ASN A 83 -0.47 -18.62 -4.01
CA ASN A 83 -0.85 -18.58 -5.44
C ASN A 83 -2.22 -17.94 -5.69
N ALA A 84 -2.51 -16.86 -4.97
CA ALA A 84 -3.77 -16.12 -5.02
C ALA A 84 -3.59 -14.69 -4.46
N PRO A 85 -4.50 -13.76 -4.80
CA PRO A 85 -4.49 -12.42 -4.21
C PRO A 85 -4.49 -12.44 -2.68
N LEU A 86 -3.69 -11.57 -2.05
CA LEU A 86 -3.65 -11.44 -0.59
C LEU A 86 -5.02 -11.05 -0.03
N MET A 87 -5.41 -11.68 1.06
CA MET A 87 -6.62 -11.31 1.83
C MET A 87 -6.28 -10.40 3.01
N ASP A 88 -5.08 -10.54 3.57
CA ASP A 88 -4.54 -9.71 4.64
C ASP A 88 -3.11 -9.30 4.29
N LEU A 89 -2.76 -8.05 4.54
CA LEU A 89 -1.43 -7.56 4.20
C LEU A 89 -0.33 -8.23 5.03
N SER A 90 -0.64 -8.72 6.24
CA SER A 90 0.31 -9.45 7.09
C SER A 90 0.78 -10.78 6.49
N GLU A 91 0.10 -11.31 5.46
CA GLU A 91 0.57 -12.46 4.68
C GLU A 91 1.95 -12.20 4.04
N LEU A 92 2.32 -10.93 3.82
CA LEU A 92 3.66 -10.58 3.36
C LEU A 92 4.78 -11.08 4.29
N LEU A 93 4.50 -11.25 5.58
CA LEU A 93 5.48 -11.83 6.53
C LEU A 93 5.77 -13.32 6.28
N MET A 94 5.00 -13.97 5.40
CA MET A 94 5.23 -15.33 4.96
C MET A 94 6.04 -15.39 3.65
N VAL A 95 6.20 -14.27 2.96
CA VAL A 95 6.92 -14.19 1.69
C VAL A 95 8.43 -14.22 1.94
N LYS A 96 9.15 -14.99 1.14
CA LYS A 96 10.62 -15.08 1.17
C LYS A 96 11.24 -13.67 1.17
N GLY A 97 12.18 -13.43 2.10
CA GLY A 97 12.91 -12.17 2.19
C GLY A 97 12.20 -11.05 2.97
N ILE A 98 10.91 -11.21 3.33
CA ILE A 98 10.19 -10.22 4.13
C ILE A 98 10.25 -10.59 5.61
N ASP A 99 10.87 -9.75 6.39
CA ASP A 99 10.91 -9.85 7.85
C ASP A 99 10.11 -8.69 8.51
N PRO A 100 9.89 -8.72 9.82
CA PRO A 100 9.21 -7.63 10.52
C PRO A 100 9.87 -6.24 10.35
N LYS A 101 11.21 -6.17 10.09
CA LYS A 101 11.89 -4.87 9.91
C LYS A 101 11.48 -4.22 8.59
N ILE A 102 11.38 -5.02 7.53
CA ILE A 102 10.93 -4.57 6.21
C ILE A 102 9.43 -4.28 6.24
N TYR A 103 8.64 -5.17 6.86
CA TYR A 103 7.20 -5.04 6.94
C TYR A 103 6.77 -3.82 7.77
N ASP A 104 7.34 -3.66 8.96
CA ASP A 104 6.99 -2.58 9.89
C ASP A 104 7.65 -1.25 9.57
N GLY A 105 8.87 -1.27 9.01
CA GLY A 105 9.68 -0.09 8.78
C GLY A 105 10.10 0.61 10.07
N LYS A 106 10.33 1.93 9.98
CA LYS A 106 10.69 2.81 11.12
C LYS A 106 12.03 2.43 11.78
N ASN A 107 12.95 1.93 10.97
CA ASN A 107 14.32 1.63 11.35
C ASN A 107 15.29 2.32 10.37
N ASN A 108 16.59 2.23 10.62
CA ASN A 108 17.59 2.94 9.80
C ASN A 108 17.68 2.41 8.36
N ASP A 109 17.48 1.10 8.17
CA ASP A 109 17.57 0.46 6.85
C ASP A 109 16.27 0.65 6.04
N TYR A 110 15.13 0.62 6.75
CA TYR A 110 13.79 0.75 6.17
C TYR A 110 12.99 1.84 6.92
N PRO A 111 13.15 3.13 6.53
CA PRO A 111 12.42 4.23 7.18
C PRO A 111 10.91 4.11 7.05
N VAL A 112 10.43 3.50 5.95
CA VAL A 112 9.03 3.24 5.65
C VAL A 112 8.81 1.74 5.49
N GLY A 113 7.80 1.19 6.17
CA GLY A 113 7.46 -0.24 6.07
C GLY A 113 6.51 -0.55 4.94
N LEU A 114 6.54 -1.80 4.46
CA LEU A 114 5.63 -2.25 3.41
C LEU A 114 4.15 -2.06 3.80
N LYS A 115 3.80 -2.17 5.08
CA LYS A 115 2.44 -1.92 5.61
C LYS A 115 1.97 -0.48 5.47
N ASP A 116 2.91 0.49 5.36
CA ASP A 116 2.58 1.90 5.16
C ASP A 116 2.49 2.26 3.65
N ILE A 117 3.05 1.41 2.78
CA ILE A 117 3.06 1.55 1.32
C ILE A 117 1.91 0.77 0.67
N PHE A 118 1.65 -0.46 1.12
CA PHE A 118 0.70 -1.36 0.47
C PHE A 118 -0.61 -1.53 1.25
N THR A 119 -1.65 -1.89 0.52
CA THR A 119 -2.96 -2.27 1.06
C THR A 119 -3.57 -3.39 0.22
N VAL A 120 -4.44 -4.19 0.83
CA VAL A 120 -5.32 -5.13 0.12
C VAL A 120 -6.70 -4.50 -0.19
N TRP A 121 -6.96 -3.29 0.32
CA TRP A 121 -8.21 -2.57 0.20
C TRP A 121 -8.05 -1.28 -0.59
N SER A 122 -8.56 -1.22 -1.83
CA SER A 122 -8.49 0.00 -2.63
C SER A 122 -9.54 0.05 -3.73
N GLY A 123 -9.87 1.26 -4.16
CA GLY A 123 -10.63 1.54 -5.37
C GLY A 123 -9.80 1.43 -6.65
N GLY A 124 -8.49 1.14 -6.57
CA GLY A 124 -7.59 0.93 -7.71
C GLY A 124 -6.78 2.16 -8.13
N LYS A 125 -7.04 3.33 -7.56
CA LYS A 125 -6.30 4.56 -7.81
C LYS A 125 -5.70 5.10 -6.52
N ILE A 126 -4.50 5.68 -6.63
CA ILE A 126 -3.77 6.27 -5.52
C ILE A 126 -4.29 7.68 -5.25
N ASN A 127 -4.74 7.96 -4.03
CA ASN A 127 -5.08 9.32 -3.62
C ASN A 127 -3.82 10.14 -3.36
N VAL A 128 -3.51 11.07 -4.25
CA VAL A 128 -2.31 11.92 -4.16
C VAL A 128 -2.30 12.84 -2.93
N ASN A 129 -3.45 13.09 -2.31
CA ASN A 129 -3.54 13.91 -1.09
C ASN A 129 -3.09 13.15 0.17
N THR A 130 -3.01 11.83 0.15
CA THR A 130 -2.70 11.02 1.33
C THR A 130 -1.56 10.02 1.12
N ALA A 131 -1.15 9.79 -0.13
CA ALA A 131 -0.11 8.82 -0.47
C ALA A 131 1.25 9.17 0.15
N PRO A 132 2.05 8.18 0.60
CA PRO A 132 3.42 8.39 1.06
C PRO A 132 4.30 9.03 -0.01
N PRO A 133 5.36 9.80 0.36
CA PRO A 133 6.26 10.42 -0.59
C PRO A 133 6.85 9.46 -1.63
N GLN A 134 7.25 8.25 -1.21
CA GLN A 134 7.81 7.21 -2.08
C GLN A 134 6.81 6.79 -3.18
N VAL A 135 5.53 6.68 -2.81
CA VAL A 135 4.45 6.36 -3.76
C VAL A 135 4.22 7.51 -4.75
N LEU A 136 4.34 8.76 -4.28
CA LEU A 136 4.22 9.95 -5.12
C LEU A 136 5.38 10.06 -6.11
N SER A 137 6.63 9.84 -5.67
CA SER A 137 7.81 9.81 -6.54
C SER A 137 7.68 8.73 -7.63
N ALA A 138 7.11 7.58 -7.29
CA ALA A 138 6.91 6.48 -8.23
C ALA A 138 5.86 6.76 -9.32
N LEU A 139 5.02 7.79 -9.20
CA LEU A 139 3.97 8.08 -10.20
C LEU A 139 4.55 8.42 -11.58
N ALA A 140 5.68 9.15 -11.62
CA ALA A 140 6.37 9.45 -12.88
C ALA A 140 7.83 9.84 -12.61
N ASP A 141 8.71 9.63 -13.61
CA ASP A 141 10.09 10.09 -13.52
C ASP A 141 10.14 11.61 -13.41
N GLY A 142 11.00 12.11 -12.52
CA GLY A 142 11.23 13.54 -12.30
C GLY A 142 10.28 14.19 -11.28
N ILE A 143 9.42 13.41 -10.59
CA ILE A 143 8.61 13.90 -9.46
C ILE A 143 9.41 13.70 -8.17
N ASP A 144 9.54 14.76 -7.38
CA ASP A 144 9.96 14.71 -5.98
C ASP A 144 8.72 14.56 -5.06
N GLY A 145 8.54 13.35 -4.54
CA GLY A 145 7.40 13.02 -3.71
C GLY A 145 7.40 13.74 -2.35
N GLU A 146 8.57 14.08 -1.78
CA GLU A 146 8.65 14.85 -0.54
C GLU A 146 8.16 16.29 -0.75
N THR A 147 8.62 16.95 -1.80
CA THR A 147 8.14 18.30 -2.19
C THR A 147 6.63 18.30 -2.38
N LEU A 148 6.10 17.30 -3.08
CA LEU A 148 4.68 17.17 -3.33
C LEU A 148 3.88 16.89 -2.03
N ALA A 149 4.41 16.02 -1.16
CA ALA A 149 3.81 15.68 0.12
C ALA A 149 3.80 16.88 1.08
N GLU A 150 4.81 17.74 1.04
CA GLU A 150 4.86 18.97 1.83
C GLU A 150 3.83 19.98 1.33
N TYR A 151 3.80 20.24 0.01
CA TYR A 151 2.84 21.19 -0.59
C TYR A 151 1.39 20.89 -0.22
N ARG A 152 0.96 19.63 -0.33
CA ARG A 152 -0.44 19.24 -0.08
C ARG A 152 -0.89 19.37 1.38
N LYS A 153 0.03 19.52 2.35
CA LYS A 153 -0.32 19.75 3.76
C LYS A 153 -1.12 21.04 3.93
N ASP A 154 -0.69 22.09 3.21
CA ASP A 154 -1.31 23.41 3.26
C ASP A 154 -2.32 23.63 2.14
N ALA A 155 -2.12 22.97 1.00
CA ALA A 155 -2.93 23.12 -0.21
C ALA A 155 -3.31 21.75 -0.83
N PRO A 156 -4.23 20.98 -0.23
CA PRO A 156 -4.66 19.72 -0.80
C PRO A 156 -5.36 19.90 -2.15
N PHE A 157 -5.07 19.01 -3.09
CA PHE A 157 -5.62 19.03 -4.45
C PHE A 157 -7.14 18.78 -4.42
N LYS A 158 -7.91 19.69 -4.99
CA LYS A 158 -9.39 19.64 -5.00
C LYS A 158 -9.95 18.89 -6.21
N SER A 159 -9.17 18.81 -7.28
CA SER A 159 -9.54 18.14 -8.52
C SER A 159 -8.31 17.50 -9.20
N THR A 160 -8.57 16.58 -10.13
CA THR A 160 -7.51 15.98 -10.96
C THR A 160 -6.84 17.05 -11.87
N GLN A 161 -7.57 18.06 -12.31
CA GLN A 161 -7.01 19.17 -13.08
C GLN A 161 -6.05 20.01 -12.23
N ASP A 162 -6.36 20.21 -10.96
CA ASP A 162 -5.55 20.96 -10.00
C ASP A 162 -4.18 20.27 -9.82
N PHE A 163 -4.17 18.96 -9.54
CA PHE A 163 -2.95 18.17 -9.46
C PHE A 163 -2.15 18.19 -10.78
N ALA A 164 -2.81 17.95 -11.91
CA ALA A 164 -2.11 17.92 -13.21
C ALA A 164 -1.48 19.29 -13.55
N THR A 165 -2.11 20.39 -13.16
CA THR A 165 -1.57 21.75 -13.33
C THR A 165 -0.35 21.96 -12.43
N TYR A 166 -0.42 21.56 -11.17
CA TYR A 166 0.70 21.64 -10.23
C TYR A 166 1.91 20.84 -10.72
N ILE A 167 1.72 19.59 -11.16
CA ILE A 167 2.83 18.77 -11.70
C ILE A 167 3.53 19.47 -12.87
N LYS A 168 2.79 20.06 -13.81
CA LYS A 168 3.39 20.79 -14.96
C LYS A 168 4.18 22.02 -14.56
N GLN A 169 3.76 22.69 -13.50
CA GLN A 169 4.41 23.93 -13.03
C GLN A 169 5.65 23.64 -12.17
N GLU A 170 5.53 22.73 -11.23
CA GLU A 170 6.58 22.43 -10.25
C GLU A 170 7.62 21.45 -10.81
N PHE A 171 7.17 20.49 -11.63
CA PHE A 171 8.04 19.47 -12.21
C PHE A 171 8.02 19.49 -13.75
N PRO A 172 8.46 20.57 -14.40
CA PRO A 172 8.35 20.73 -15.85
C PRO A 172 9.16 19.70 -16.65
N GLY A 173 10.14 19.05 -16.01
CA GLY A 173 10.91 17.94 -16.58
C GLY A 173 10.34 16.55 -16.32
N ALA A 174 9.26 16.42 -15.54
CA ALA A 174 8.66 15.14 -15.23
C ALA A 174 7.98 14.50 -16.44
N SER A 175 8.05 13.18 -16.51
CA SER A 175 7.27 12.44 -17.49
C SER A 175 5.76 12.56 -17.18
N SER A 176 4.90 12.25 -18.17
CA SER A 176 3.45 12.31 -17.97
C SER A 176 2.99 11.32 -16.92
N VAL A 177 2.21 11.78 -15.95
CA VAL A 177 1.59 10.93 -14.92
C VAL A 177 0.32 10.26 -15.48
N PRO A 178 0.29 8.92 -15.66
CA PRO A 178 -0.87 8.24 -16.20
C PRO A 178 -2.11 8.41 -15.31
N GLN A 179 -3.20 8.95 -15.88
CA GLN A 179 -4.43 9.29 -15.13
C GLN A 179 -5.12 8.08 -14.50
N GLU A 180 -4.89 6.88 -15.00
CA GLU A 180 -5.43 5.66 -14.43
C GLU A 180 -4.82 5.25 -13.10
N LEU A 181 -3.62 5.77 -12.75
CA LEU A 181 -2.92 5.40 -11.52
C LEU A 181 -3.38 6.19 -10.29
N TRP A 182 -3.95 7.37 -10.47
CA TRP A 182 -4.18 8.30 -9.37
C TRP A 182 -5.54 9.02 -9.40
N ASP A 183 -5.93 9.53 -8.25
CA ASP A 183 -7.08 10.41 -8.03
C ASP A 183 -6.77 11.37 -6.86
N VAL A 184 -7.69 12.28 -6.55
CA VAL A 184 -7.64 13.20 -5.39
C VAL A 184 -8.64 12.81 -4.30
N LYS A 185 -9.31 11.66 -4.45
CA LYS A 185 -10.37 11.18 -3.57
C LYS A 185 -10.16 9.72 -3.24
N SER A 186 -10.72 9.30 -2.10
CA SER A 186 -10.67 7.91 -1.63
C SER A 186 -12.04 7.32 -1.47
N ALA A 187 -12.11 6.02 -1.65
CA ALA A 187 -13.28 5.19 -1.43
C ALA A 187 -13.10 4.23 -0.23
N TYR A 188 -11.87 3.89 0.17
CA TYR A 188 -11.59 2.93 1.23
C TYR A 188 -10.85 3.57 2.40
N PHE A 189 -11.30 3.26 3.62
CA PHE A 189 -10.75 3.79 4.86
C PHE A 189 -10.69 2.69 5.92
N SER A 190 -9.56 2.55 6.61
CA SER A 190 -9.46 1.75 7.82
C SER A 190 -9.82 2.58 9.04
N ALA A 191 -10.63 1.99 9.92
CA ALA A 191 -10.98 2.53 11.22
C ALA A 191 -10.42 1.61 12.32
N TYR A 192 -9.54 2.15 13.16
CA TYR A 192 -8.99 1.47 14.32
C TYR A 192 -9.63 2.07 15.56
N VAL A 193 -10.36 1.25 16.30
CA VAL A 193 -11.07 1.67 17.51
C VAL A 193 -10.47 0.96 18.72
N THR A 194 -10.05 1.72 19.71
CA THR A 194 -9.67 1.22 21.02
C THR A 194 -10.72 1.63 22.04
N VAL A 195 -11.35 0.66 22.67
CA VAL A 195 -12.34 0.89 23.73
C VAL A 195 -11.76 0.38 25.05
N ARG A 196 -11.67 1.25 26.04
CA ARG A 196 -11.29 0.87 27.40
C ARG A 196 -12.43 1.17 28.37
N VAL A 197 -12.86 0.12 29.08
CA VAL A 197 -13.86 0.22 30.14
C VAL A 197 -13.29 -0.47 31.37
N HIS A 198 -13.00 0.32 32.41
CA HIS A 198 -12.31 -0.15 33.62
C HIS A 198 -10.97 -0.83 33.30
N LYS A 199 -10.88 -2.14 33.53
CA LYS A 199 -9.68 -2.96 33.29
C LYS A 199 -9.71 -3.71 31.94
N VAL A 200 -10.80 -3.60 31.18
CA VAL A 200 -10.97 -4.30 29.91
C VAL A 200 -10.65 -3.34 28.77
N THR A 201 -9.76 -3.76 27.88
CA THR A 201 -9.48 -3.05 26.61
C THR A 201 -9.84 -3.97 25.47
N LYS A 202 -10.56 -3.45 24.51
CA LYS A 202 -10.87 -4.12 23.23
C LYS A 202 -10.39 -3.28 22.08
N PHE A 203 -9.93 -3.97 21.04
CA PHE A 203 -9.51 -3.35 19.78
C PHE A 203 -10.45 -3.81 18.68
N VAL A 204 -10.80 -2.90 17.79
CA VAL A 204 -11.57 -3.20 16.59
C VAL A 204 -10.83 -2.59 15.41
N HIS A 205 -10.65 -3.41 14.37
CA HIS A 205 -10.24 -2.94 13.06
C HIS A 205 -11.39 -3.16 12.08
N ALA A 206 -11.85 -2.10 11.44
CA ALA A 206 -12.87 -2.17 10.40
C ALA A 206 -12.36 -1.48 9.14
N VAL A 207 -12.75 -1.99 7.97
CA VAL A 207 -12.54 -1.30 6.70
C VAL A 207 -13.90 -0.84 6.17
N LEU A 208 -13.95 0.43 5.80
CA LEU A 208 -15.13 1.11 5.32
C LEU A 208 -14.96 1.41 3.83
N GLN A 209 -15.97 1.07 3.04
CA GLN A 209 -16.07 1.50 1.65
C GLN A 209 -17.09 2.61 1.52
N ARG A 210 -16.68 3.74 0.94
CA ARG A 210 -17.55 4.84 0.55
C ARG A 210 -17.89 4.74 -0.93
N LYS A 211 -19.16 4.59 -1.26
CA LYS A 211 -19.67 4.59 -2.64
C LYS A 211 -20.84 5.57 -2.74
N ASN A 212 -20.66 6.62 -3.52
CA ASN A 212 -21.58 7.76 -3.56
C ASN A 212 -21.78 8.36 -2.15
N ASN A 213 -23.03 8.41 -1.66
CA ASN A 213 -23.37 8.91 -0.32
C ASN A 213 -23.52 7.79 0.73
N ASN A 214 -23.21 6.55 0.38
CA ASN A 214 -23.31 5.40 1.26
C ASN A 214 -21.95 4.97 1.77
N VAL A 215 -21.90 4.54 3.03
CA VAL A 215 -20.74 3.90 3.64
C VAL A 215 -21.14 2.51 4.09
N SER A 216 -20.35 1.51 3.72
CA SER A 216 -20.53 0.12 4.15
C SER A 216 -19.25 -0.40 4.81
N ILE A 217 -19.42 -1.26 5.81
CA ILE A 217 -18.31 -1.99 6.40
C ILE A 217 -18.06 -3.22 5.50
N VAL A 218 -16.83 -3.33 4.99
CA VAL A 218 -16.40 -4.43 4.12
C VAL A 218 -15.47 -5.42 4.83
N TYR A 219 -14.96 -5.02 5.99
CA TYR A 219 -14.15 -5.85 6.87
C TYR A 219 -14.37 -5.45 8.33
N TRP A 220 -14.37 -6.45 9.23
CA TRP A 220 -14.50 -6.24 10.67
C TRP A 220 -13.73 -7.31 11.42
N ARG A 221 -12.91 -6.90 12.39
CA ARG A 221 -12.16 -7.78 13.28
C ARG A 221 -12.11 -7.20 14.69
N GLU A 222 -12.40 -8.02 15.69
CA GLU A 222 -12.23 -7.70 17.11
C GLU A 222 -11.05 -8.49 17.70
N GLU A 223 -10.30 -7.82 18.60
CA GLU A 223 -9.18 -8.40 19.35
C GLU A 223 -9.29 -8.09 20.84
#